data_e30cf20a7c6833aaee199f5bb6840438
#
_entry.id   e30cf20a7c6833aaee199f5bb6840438
#
_cell.length_a   1.000
_cell.length_b   1.000
_cell.length_c   1.000
_cell.angle_alpha   90.00
_cell.angle_beta   90.00
_cell.angle_gamma   90.00
#
_symmetry.space_group_name_H-M   'P 1'
#
loop_
_entity.id
_entity.type
_entity.pdbx_description
1 polymer ?
#
loop_
_entity_poly.entity_id
_entity_poly.type
_entity_poly.pdbx_seq_one_letter_code
_entity_poly.pdbx_strand_id
1 'polypeptide(L)'
;LGDLRGRQGGRSADLVISCFVYAVDALPVLKPNYEVSEIVQIPLSRLLDPGLRTSVRYPAAGDKLFPGIFLAQDDTRVIWGLTYRFLTQFFSRLGHSLPPG
;
A
#
# COMPACT_ATOMS: atom_id res chain seq x y z
N LEU A 1 4.57 -0.98 -12.85
CA LEU A 1 3.15 -0.76 -12.56
C LEU A 1 2.65 0.53 -13.21
N GLY A 2 1.33 0.63 -13.41
CA GLY A 2 0.72 1.85 -13.91
C GLY A 2 0.85 3.01 -12.94
N ASP A 3 0.90 4.22 -13.46
CA ASP A 3 0.92 5.43 -12.65
C ASP A 3 -0.47 5.74 -12.11
N LEU A 4 -0.52 6.33 -10.94
CA LEU A 4 -1.75 6.76 -10.30
C LEU A 4 -1.74 8.27 -10.08
N ARG A 5 -2.94 8.89 -10.21
CA ARG A 5 -3.13 10.29 -9.83
C ARG A 5 -3.65 10.35 -8.41
N GLY A 6 -3.04 11.21 -7.60
CA GLY A 6 -3.40 11.40 -6.22
C GLY A 6 -4.14 12.69 -5.98
N ARG A 7 -4.59 12.87 -4.73
CA ARG A 7 -5.13 14.11 -4.21
C ARG A 7 -4.25 14.62 -3.10
N GLN A 8 -4.14 15.93 -2.98
CA GLN A 8 -3.37 16.56 -1.94
C GLN A 8 -4.22 17.66 -1.29
N GLY A 9 -4.32 17.63 0.04
CA GLY A 9 -5.09 18.61 0.77
C GLY A 9 -6.58 18.68 0.41
N GLY A 10 -7.18 17.55 0.01
CA GLY A 10 -8.58 17.48 -0.40
C GLY A 10 -8.87 18.06 -1.80
N ARG A 11 -7.85 18.52 -2.50
CA ARG A 11 -7.96 19.03 -3.88
C ARG A 11 -7.40 18.01 -4.85
N SER A 12 -8.01 17.93 -6.04
CA SER A 12 -7.39 17.22 -7.16
C SER A 12 -6.12 17.97 -7.53
N ALA A 13 -5.00 17.25 -7.52
CA ALA A 13 -3.73 17.76 -7.99
C ALA A 13 -3.31 16.95 -9.22
N ASP A 14 -2.67 17.62 -10.19
CA ASP A 14 -2.05 16.94 -11.32
C ASP A 14 -0.76 16.25 -10.87
N LEU A 15 -0.88 15.44 -9.82
CA LEU A 15 0.20 14.64 -9.27
C LEU A 15 0.17 13.25 -9.89
N VAL A 16 1.23 12.90 -10.58
CA VAL A 16 1.44 11.54 -11.08
C VAL A 16 2.36 10.84 -10.09
N ILE A 17 1.88 9.75 -9.51
CA ILE A 17 2.62 8.95 -8.53
C ILE A 17 2.96 7.63 -9.19
N SER A 18 4.25 7.29 -9.21
CA SER A 18 4.76 6.07 -9.84
C SER A 18 5.24 5.08 -8.79
N CYS A 19 4.99 3.81 -9.04
CA CYS A 19 5.49 2.70 -8.23
C CYS A 19 6.51 1.90 -9.04
N PHE A 20 7.68 1.66 -8.46
CA PHE A 20 8.74 0.89 -9.07
C PHE A 20 8.94 -0.43 -8.35
N VAL A 21 9.11 -1.50 -9.12
CA VAL A 21 9.34 -2.84 -8.59
C VAL A 21 10.70 -3.32 -9.08
N TYR A 22 11.52 -3.78 -8.14
CA TYR A 22 12.86 -4.28 -8.44
C TYR A 22 12.98 -5.73 -8.00
N ALA A 23 13.62 -6.55 -8.84
CA ALA A 23 14.00 -7.92 -8.49
C ALA A 23 15.45 -7.91 -7.99
N VAL A 24 15.69 -8.51 -6.84
CA VAL A 24 17.03 -8.63 -6.25
C VAL A 24 17.24 -10.04 -5.74
N ASP A 25 18.48 -10.54 -5.85
CA ASP A 25 18.82 -11.90 -5.39
C ASP A 25 18.89 -11.97 -3.86
N ALA A 26 19.30 -10.88 -3.21
CA ALA A 26 19.36 -10.76 -1.77
C ALA A 26 18.99 -9.34 -1.35
N LEU A 27 18.32 -9.19 -0.20
CA LEU A 27 17.99 -7.88 0.33
C LEU A 27 19.26 -7.17 0.81
N PRO A 28 19.53 -5.94 0.31
CA PRO A 28 20.58 -5.12 0.87
C PRO A 28 20.20 -4.65 2.28
N VAL A 29 21.20 -4.19 3.03
CA VAL A 29 20.94 -3.51 4.29
C VAL A 29 20.29 -2.16 3.99
N LEU A 30 19.05 -1.98 4.44
CA LEU A 30 18.29 -0.75 4.24
C LEU A 30 18.39 0.12 5.49
N LYS A 31 18.62 1.41 5.30
CA LYS A 31 18.72 2.36 6.42
C LYS A 31 17.69 3.46 6.24
N PRO A 32 16.95 3.82 7.31
CA PRO A 32 16.10 5.00 7.29
C PRO A 32 16.92 6.28 7.06
N ASN A 33 16.27 7.29 6.51
CA ASN A 33 16.86 8.61 6.33
C ASN A 33 15.91 9.67 6.92
N TYR A 34 16.21 10.97 6.71
CA TYR A 34 15.41 12.04 7.27
C TYR A 34 13.96 12.09 6.73
N GLU A 35 13.70 11.54 5.56
CA GLU A 35 12.35 11.47 4.98
C GLU A 35 11.64 10.16 5.34
N VAL A 36 12.40 9.10 5.61
CA VAL A 36 11.89 7.77 5.92
C VAL A 36 12.35 7.38 7.30
N SER A 37 11.46 7.47 8.27
CA SER A 37 11.77 7.16 9.67
C SER A 37 11.83 5.67 9.97
N GLU A 38 11.15 4.84 9.17
CA GLU A 38 11.07 3.40 9.37
C GLU A 38 10.98 2.68 8.03
N ILE A 39 11.67 1.55 7.93
CA ILE A 39 11.59 0.64 6.79
C ILE A 39 10.95 -0.64 7.26
N VAL A 40 9.84 -1.03 6.61
CA VAL A 40 9.08 -2.23 6.97
C VAL A 40 9.25 -3.27 5.88
N GLN A 41 9.64 -4.49 6.28
CA GLN A 41 9.77 -5.63 5.38
C GLN A 41 8.62 -6.60 5.65
N ILE A 42 7.82 -6.89 4.61
CA ILE A 42 6.63 -7.72 4.76
C ILE A 42 6.67 -8.81 3.69
N PRO A 43 6.56 -10.11 4.07
CA PRO A 43 6.41 -11.18 3.09
C PRO A 43 5.16 -10.99 2.24
N LEU A 44 5.24 -11.28 0.94
CA LEU A 44 4.09 -11.16 0.04
C LEU A 44 2.93 -12.05 0.48
N SER A 45 3.19 -13.24 1.02
CA SER A 45 2.15 -14.13 1.53
C SER A 45 1.32 -13.48 2.65
N ARG A 46 1.95 -12.65 3.47
CA ARG A 46 1.24 -11.92 4.53
C ARG A 46 0.29 -10.88 3.96
N LEU A 47 0.69 -10.20 2.90
CA LEU A 47 -0.17 -9.20 2.23
C LEU A 47 -1.40 -9.84 1.61
N LEU A 48 -1.36 -11.12 1.28
CA LEU A 48 -2.49 -11.88 0.71
C LEU A 48 -3.32 -12.59 1.78
N ASP A 49 -2.94 -12.53 3.05
CA ASP A 49 -3.64 -13.20 4.14
C ASP A 49 -5.00 -12.54 4.40
N PRO A 50 -6.13 -13.26 4.20
CA PRO A 50 -7.45 -12.68 4.46
C PRO A 50 -7.64 -12.25 5.92
N GLY A 51 -6.95 -12.88 6.86
CA GLY A 51 -7.04 -12.54 8.28
C GLY A 51 -6.46 -11.17 8.65
N LEU A 52 -5.69 -10.55 7.75
CA LEU A 52 -5.12 -9.22 7.95
C LEU A 52 -5.88 -8.12 7.22
N ARG A 53 -6.92 -8.44 6.48
CA ARG A 53 -7.73 -7.46 5.76
C ARG A 53 -8.60 -6.67 6.72
N THR A 54 -8.70 -5.37 6.47
CA THR A 54 -9.50 -4.47 7.28
C THR A 54 -10.08 -3.36 6.41
N SER A 55 -10.81 -2.44 7.04
CA SER A 55 -11.33 -1.25 6.38
C SER A 55 -10.90 -0.02 7.15
N VAL A 56 -10.59 1.04 6.42
CA VAL A 56 -10.18 2.32 6.97
C VAL A 56 -11.24 3.36 6.63
N ARG A 57 -11.72 4.06 7.64
CA ARG A 57 -12.65 5.20 7.45
C ARG A 57 -11.84 6.47 7.31
N TYR A 58 -12.08 7.20 6.24
CA TYR A 58 -11.40 8.46 5.97
C TYR A 58 -12.42 9.59 5.92
N PRO A 59 -12.54 10.42 6.99
CA PRO A 59 -13.58 11.45 7.05
C PRO A 59 -13.49 12.49 5.94
N ALA A 60 -12.29 12.84 5.49
CA ALA A 60 -12.09 13.81 4.40
C ALA A 60 -12.66 13.34 3.07
N ALA A 61 -12.93 12.03 2.91
CA ALA A 61 -13.55 11.47 1.71
C ALA A 61 -15.02 11.08 1.94
N GLY A 62 -15.73 11.78 2.85
CA GLY A 62 -17.15 11.55 3.13
C GLY A 62 -17.42 10.29 3.94
N ASP A 63 -16.53 9.93 4.84
CA ASP A 63 -16.63 8.72 5.69
C ASP A 63 -16.70 7.40 4.90
N LYS A 64 -16.20 7.39 3.68
CA LYS A 64 -16.09 6.15 2.92
C LYS A 64 -15.15 5.18 3.59
N LEU A 65 -15.47 3.90 3.47
CA LEU A 65 -14.59 2.82 3.89
C LEU A 65 -13.69 2.43 2.74
N PHE A 66 -12.40 2.35 3.04
CA PHE A 66 -11.39 1.91 2.09
C PHE A 66 -10.79 0.59 2.54
N PRO A 67 -10.48 -0.34 1.62
CA PRO A 67 -9.81 -1.57 2.01
C PRO A 67 -8.40 -1.29 2.50
N GLY A 68 -7.96 -2.07 3.47
CA GLY A 68 -6.62 -1.98 4.03
C GLY A 68 -6.10 -3.33 4.46
N ILE A 69 -4.81 -3.38 4.79
CA ILE A 69 -4.14 -4.60 5.24
C ILE A 69 -3.33 -4.26 6.47
N PHE A 70 -3.58 -4.94 7.59
CA PHE A 70 -2.71 -4.84 8.76
C PHE A 70 -1.32 -5.40 8.45
N LEU A 71 -0.28 -4.79 9.02
CA LEU A 71 1.09 -5.26 8.82
C LEU A 71 1.33 -6.63 9.45
N ALA A 72 0.67 -6.91 10.58
CA ALA A 72 0.70 -8.19 11.28
C ALA A 72 -0.52 -8.30 12.20
N GLN A 73 -0.78 -9.47 12.77
CA GLN A 73 -1.92 -9.69 13.66
C GLN A 73 -1.86 -8.83 14.92
N ASP A 74 -0.66 -8.56 15.41
CA ASP A 74 -0.41 -7.77 16.62
C ASP A 74 0.00 -6.32 16.32
N ASP A 75 -0.08 -5.91 15.06
CA ASP A 75 0.32 -4.56 14.61
C ASP A 75 -0.91 -3.84 14.08
N THR A 76 -1.21 -2.67 14.65
CA THR A 76 -2.38 -1.86 14.26
C THR A 76 -2.11 -0.95 13.06
N ARG A 77 -0.88 -0.90 12.55
CA ARG A 77 -0.56 -0.14 11.34
C ARG A 77 -1.21 -0.79 10.13
N VAL A 78 -1.72 0.03 9.23
CA VAL A 78 -2.52 -0.42 8.08
C VAL A 78 -1.96 0.13 6.79
N ILE A 79 -1.81 -0.73 5.79
CA ILE A 79 -1.53 -0.33 4.42
C ILE A 79 -2.87 -0.05 3.74
N TRP A 80 -3.05 1.15 3.22
CA TRP A 80 -4.26 1.54 2.50
C TRP A 80 -3.96 2.68 1.52
N GLY A 81 -4.96 3.19 0.82
CA GLY A 81 -4.80 4.31 -0.10
C GLY A 81 -3.98 3.95 -1.34
N LEU A 82 -3.07 4.82 -1.75
CA LEU A 82 -2.28 4.64 -2.96
C LEU A 82 -1.39 3.41 -2.89
N THR A 83 -0.76 3.14 -1.75
CA THR A 83 0.06 1.94 -1.58
C THR A 83 -0.77 0.68 -1.80
N TYR A 84 -1.96 0.62 -1.23
CA TYR A 84 -2.87 -0.51 -1.45
C TYR A 84 -3.23 -0.66 -2.93
N ARG A 85 -3.51 0.45 -3.64
CA ARG A 85 -3.84 0.42 -5.07
C ARG A 85 -2.67 -0.10 -5.91
N PHE A 86 -1.44 0.28 -5.58
CA PHE A 86 -0.26 -0.26 -6.24
C PHE A 86 -0.11 -1.75 -5.99
N LEU A 87 -0.36 -2.22 -4.77
CA LEU A 87 -0.35 -3.64 -4.45
C LEU A 87 -1.41 -4.40 -5.24
N THR A 88 -2.60 -3.83 -5.40
CA THR A 88 -3.66 -4.42 -6.22
C THR A 88 -3.18 -4.66 -7.65
N GLN A 89 -2.52 -3.68 -8.26
CA GLN A 89 -1.96 -3.80 -9.59
C GLN A 89 -0.85 -4.86 -9.65
N PHE A 90 0.04 -4.84 -8.67
CA PHE A 90 1.16 -5.78 -8.60
C PHE A 90 0.69 -7.22 -8.49
N PHE A 91 -0.22 -7.51 -7.55
CA PHE A 91 -0.73 -8.86 -7.36
C PHE A 91 -1.56 -9.33 -8.54
N SER A 92 -2.30 -8.45 -9.20
CA SER A 92 -3.06 -8.79 -10.41
C SER A 92 -2.14 -9.33 -11.51
N ARG A 93 -0.95 -8.75 -11.66
CA ARG A 93 0.05 -9.22 -12.63
C ARG A 93 0.64 -10.56 -12.26
N LEU A 94 0.59 -10.95 -10.99
CA LEU A 94 1.03 -12.26 -10.51
C LEU A 94 -0.11 -13.28 -10.46
N GLY A 95 -1.32 -12.93 -10.91
CA GLY A 95 -2.47 -13.82 -10.90
C GLY A 95 -3.23 -13.85 -9.58
N HIS A 96 -3.02 -12.88 -8.70
CA HIS A 96 -3.72 -12.78 -7.42
C HIS A 96 -4.62 -11.55 -7.41
N SER A 97 -5.74 -11.64 -6.70
CA SER A 97 -6.68 -10.54 -6.58
C SER A 97 -6.77 -10.04 -5.14
N LEU A 98 -6.72 -8.71 -4.99
CA LEU A 98 -7.11 -8.04 -3.75
C LEU A 98 -8.44 -7.33 -3.96
N PRO A 99 -9.24 -7.10 -2.90
CA PRO A 99 -10.45 -6.29 -3.03
C PRO A 99 -10.13 -4.92 -3.63
N PRO A 100 -10.94 -4.42 -4.57
CA PRO A 100 -10.66 -3.13 -5.22
C PRO A 100 -10.71 -1.98 -4.22
N GLY A 101 -9.80 -1.04 -4.40
CA GLY A 101 -9.67 0.14 -3.55
C GLY A 101 -10.27 1.40 -4.13
#